data_ae3985f4d1e03a87f757d946e5488d82
#
_entry.id   ae3985f4d1e03a87f757d946e5488d82
#
_cell.length_a   1.000
_cell.length_b   1.000
_cell.length_c   1.000
_cell.angle_alpha   90.00
_cell.angle_beta   90.00
_cell.angle_gamma   90.00
#
_symmetry.space_group_name_H-M   'P 1'
#
loop_
_entity.id
_entity.type
_entity.pdbx_description
1 polymer ?
#
loop_
_entity_poly.entity_id
_entity_poly.type
_entity_poly.pdbx_seq_one_letter_code
_entity_poly.pdbx_strand_id
1 'polypeptide(L)'
;MKYYIELIYMPAFFLNFTAKLIDIMHHSSIIKMKPSMKMADQIDSNPKLLLMLQHFDIDFRVSDLTVSQLCAQYDISENLFVDIANLYNGFGTKKNHTYTKKDLLQVIDFLKNTHHYYRSDMYPQINFYIHQLQENHPEVELRLIEKFFNEYFTEVKEHLDYEDDIAFPYFIKLLKENSSNEARELYSSKEYSEHHTDIELKLHDLKNLLLKYVKVDNDLDLRRKLFFSLYELEYDLYIHSLIEESILIPSGLIIESKGNA
;
A
#
# COMPACT_ATOMS: atom_id res chain seq x y z
N MET A 1 -19.55 -25.99 50.95
CA MET A 1 -19.13 -24.59 50.76
C MET A 1 -19.45 -24.22 49.31
N LYS A 2 -20.62 -23.60 49.12
CA LYS A 2 -21.14 -23.24 47.78
C LYS A 2 -20.67 -21.85 47.45
N TYR A 3 -19.87 -21.70 46.42
CA TYR A 3 -19.58 -20.39 45.83
C TYR A 3 -20.71 -20.04 44.86
N TYR A 4 -21.50 -19.06 45.21
CA TYR A 4 -22.41 -18.38 44.30
C TYR A 4 -21.60 -17.44 43.44
N ILE A 5 -21.61 -17.66 42.11
CA ILE A 5 -21.15 -16.69 41.12
C ILE A 5 -22.30 -15.69 40.97
N GLU A 6 -22.14 -14.49 41.50
CA GLU A 6 -23.02 -13.37 41.18
C GLU A 6 -22.85 -13.01 39.69
N LEU A 7 -23.87 -13.33 38.92
CA LEU A 7 -24.04 -12.79 37.58
C LEU A 7 -24.25 -11.26 37.71
N ILE A 8 -23.19 -10.48 37.41
CA ILE A 8 -23.28 -9.05 37.33
C ILE A 8 -24.27 -8.73 36.22
N TYR A 9 -25.34 -8.04 36.55
CA TYR A 9 -26.35 -7.51 35.64
C TYR A 9 -25.64 -6.46 34.74
N MET A 10 -25.23 -6.85 33.53
CA MET A 10 -24.81 -5.88 32.52
C MET A 10 -26.05 -5.11 32.04
N PRO A 11 -26.05 -3.77 32.10
CA PRO A 11 -27.17 -3.00 31.60
C PRO A 11 -27.46 -3.32 30.11
N ALA A 12 -28.72 -3.36 29.72
CA ALA A 12 -29.17 -3.65 28.36
C ALA A 12 -28.51 -2.74 27.30
N PHE A 13 -28.02 -1.59 27.71
CA PHE A 13 -27.23 -0.67 26.92
C PHE A 13 -25.87 -1.28 26.44
N PHE A 14 -25.19 -2.02 27.29
CA PHE A 14 -23.94 -2.71 26.95
C PHE A 14 -24.16 -3.90 26.01
N LEU A 15 -25.24 -4.65 26.18
CA LEU A 15 -25.59 -5.77 25.29
C LEU A 15 -25.96 -5.28 23.88
N ASN A 16 -26.67 -4.16 23.75
CA ASN A 16 -26.98 -3.55 22.46
C ASN A 16 -25.74 -2.94 21.83
N PHE A 17 -24.79 -2.40 22.61
CA PHE A 17 -23.55 -1.83 22.11
C PHE A 17 -22.62 -2.93 21.59
N THR A 18 -22.46 -4.05 22.33
CA THR A 18 -21.65 -5.21 21.89
C THR A 18 -22.26 -5.92 20.69
N ALA A 19 -23.59 -6.10 20.62
CA ALA A 19 -24.26 -6.68 19.45
C ALA A 19 -24.08 -5.80 18.21
N LYS A 20 -24.19 -4.48 18.34
CA LYS A 20 -23.96 -3.53 17.26
C LYS A 20 -22.50 -3.47 16.84
N LEU A 21 -21.54 -3.63 17.78
CA LEU A 21 -20.12 -3.71 17.49
C LEU A 21 -19.76 -5.00 16.72
N ILE A 22 -20.36 -6.14 17.12
CA ILE A 22 -20.17 -7.43 16.46
C ILE A 22 -20.74 -7.41 15.03
N ASP A 23 -21.89 -6.75 14.83
CA ASP A 23 -22.51 -6.60 13.51
C ASP A 23 -21.67 -5.69 12.59
N ILE A 24 -21.07 -4.63 13.14
CA ILE A 24 -20.14 -3.73 12.41
C ILE A 24 -18.83 -4.48 12.06
N MET A 25 -18.28 -5.28 12.95
CA MET A 25 -17.02 -6.01 12.70
C MET A 25 -17.17 -7.19 11.72
N HIS A 26 -18.36 -7.72 11.50
CA HIS A 26 -18.57 -8.90 10.66
C HIS A 26 -19.20 -8.64 9.28
N HIS A 27 -19.72 -7.44 9.00
CA HIS A 27 -20.46 -7.15 7.76
C HIS A 27 -20.24 -5.74 7.19
N SER A 28 -19.17 -5.02 7.54
CA SER A 28 -18.86 -3.80 6.80
C SER A 28 -18.36 -4.19 5.41
N SER A 29 -19.27 -4.21 4.45
CA SER A 29 -18.86 -4.27 3.05
C SER A 29 -18.03 -3.02 2.75
N ILE A 30 -16.78 -3.22 2.28
CA ILE A 30 -15.95 -2.12 1.79
C ILE A 30 -16.75 -1.38 0.72
N ILE A 31 -16.94 -0.09 0.93
CA ILE A 31 -17.71 0.78 0.02
C ILE A 31 -16.79 1.82 -0.61
N LYS A 32 -17.22 2.33 -1.76
CA LYS A 32 -16.48 3.38 -2.43
C LYS A 32 -16.42 4.64 -1.56
N MET A 33 -15.20 5.10 -1.26
CA MET A 33 -14.96 6.26 -0.41
C MET A 33 -15.54 7.54 -1.03
N LYS A 34 -16.06 8.42 -0.16
CA LYS A 34 -16.57 9.76 -0.52
C LYS A 34 -16.02 10.79 0.46
N PRO A 35 -15.86 12.06 0.04
CA PRO A 35 -15.32 13.13 0.90
C PRO A 35 -16.09 13.36 2.21
N SER A 36 -17.40 13.12 2.22
CA SER A 36 -18.26 13.32 3.39
C SER A 36 -18.20 12.22 4.43
N MET A 37 -17.50 11.10 4.17
CA MET A 37 -17.39 9.98 5.10
C MET A 37 -16.37 10.29 6.19
N LYS A 38 -16.58 9.78 7.41
CA LYS A 38 -15.60 9.88 8.49
C LYS A 38 -14.42 8.94 8.21
N MET A 39 -13.20 9.45 8.36
CA MET A 39 -12.01 8.64 8.08
C MET A 39 -11.87 7.46 9.04
N ALA A 40 -12.20 7.63 10.32
CA ALA A 40 -12.16 6.55 11.30
C ALA A 40 -13.06 5.37 10.88
N ASP A 41 -14.29 5.63 10.42
CA ASP A 41 -15.22 4.58 9.97
C ASP A 41 -14.67 3.85 8.71
N GLN A 42 -13.93 4.56 7.86
CA GLN A 42 -13.31 3.96 6.68
C GLN A 42 -12.14 3.04 7.07
N ILE A 43 -11.32 3.45 8.04
CA ILE A 43 -10.23 2.63 8.59
C ILE A 43 -10.79 1.36 9.26
N ASP A 44 -11.86 1.49 10.05
CA ASP A 44 -12.53 0.34 10.67
C ASP A 44 -13.06 -0.66 9.62
N SER A 45 -13.52 -0.17 8.49
CA SER A 45 -14.00 -1.01 7.37
C SER A 45 -12.85 -1.63 6.57
N ASN A 46 -11.73 -0.93 6.43
CA ASN A 46 -10.53 -1.39 5.73
C ASN A 46 -9.25 -0.90 6.42
N PRO A 47 -8.65 -1.69 7.32
CA PRO A 47 -7.42 -1.32 8.03
C PRO A 47 -6.22 -1.04 7.12
N LYS A 48 -6.22 -1.50 5.87
CA LYS A 48 -5.14 -1.22 4.90
C LYS A 48 -5.04 0.28 4.56
N LEU A 49 -6.09 1.06 4.82
CA LEU A 49 -6.03 2.51 4.72
C LEU A 49 -5.03 3.17 5.69
N LEU A 50 -4.57 2.45 6.74
CA LEU A 50 -3.47 2.92 7.59
C LEU A 50 -2.16 3.03 6.80
N LEU A 51 -1.86 2.08 5.90
CA LEU A 51 -0.70 2.17 5.00
C LEU A 51 -0.82 3.40 4.08
N MET A 52 -1.99 3.59 3.49
CA MET A 52 -2.26 4.78 2.66
C MET A 52 -2.01 6.08 3.43
N LEU A 53 -2.49 6.19 4.68
CA LEU A 53 -2.24 7.38 5.51
C LEU A 53 -0.75 7.56 5.81
N GLN A 54 -0.03 6.47 6.12
CA GLN A 54 1.41 6.49 6.34
C GLN A 54 2.16 7.00 5.09
N HIS A 55 1.78 6.54 3.89
CA HIS A 55 2.40 6.99 2.65
C HIS A 55 2.08 8.45 2.29
N PHE A 56 0.96 8.99 2.78
CA PHE A 56 0.67 10.42 2.73
C PHE A 56 1.31 11.23 3.86
N ASP A 57 2.08 10.60 4.76
CA ASP A 57 2.64 11.23 5.98
C ASP A 57 1.54 11.83 6.89
N ILE A 58 0.41 11.13 7.00
CA ILE A 58 -0.73 11.51 7.82
C ILE A 58 -0.72 10.72 9.14
N ASP A 59 -0.81 11.43 10.27
CA ASP A 59 -0.94 10.83 11.62
C ASP A 59 -2.22 9.99 11.71
N PHE A 60 -2.13 8.82 12.35
CA PHE A 60 -3.27 7.90 12.51
C PHE A 60 -4.36 8.43 13.45
N ARG A 61 -4.11 9.49 14.18
CA ARG A 61 -5.11 10.18 15.00
C ARG A 61 -6.02 11.06 14.14
N VAL A 62 -6.94 10.41 13.44
CA VAL A 62 -7.88 11.08 12.51
C VAL A 62 -9.09 11.71 13.22
N SER A 63 -9.30 11.46 14.53
CA SER A 63 -10.44 11.97 15.30
C SER A 63 -11.78 11.72 14.58
N ASP A 64 -12.73 12.65 14.69
CA ASP A 64 -14.04 12.61 14.01
C ASP A 64 -14.02 13.30 12.63
N LEU A 65 -12.83 13.51 12.04
CA LEU A 65 -12.71 14.22 10.76
C LEU A 65 -13.34 13.43 9.62
N THR A 66 -14.04 14.15 8.75
CA THR A 66 -14.40 13.62 7.43
C THR A 66 -13.16 13.58 6.54
N VAL A 67 -13.20 12.76 5.49
CA VAL A 67 -12.15 12.69 4.47
C VAL A 67 -11.83 14.09 3.91
N SER A 68 -12.86 14.90 3.61
CA SER A 68 -12.69 16.29 3.16
C SER A 68 -11.92 17.15 4.16
N GLN A 69 -12.26 17.06 5.45
CA GLN A 69 -11.59 17.81 6.51
C GLN A 69 -10.14 17.37 6.71
N LEU A 70 -9.89 16.05 6.62
CA LEU A 70 -8.54 15.50 6.69
C LEU A 70 -7.69 16.00 5.51
N CYS A 71 -8.22 15.94 4.28
CA CYS A 71 -7.56 16.47 3.09
C CYS A 71 -7.21 17.94 3.22
N ALA A 72 -8.13 18.76 3.75
CA ALA A 72 -7.90 20.19 3.98
C ALA A 72 -6.79 20.43 5.02
N GLN A 73 -6.73 19.61 6.09
CA GLN A 73 -5.72 19.73 7.14
C GLN A 73 -4.30 19.45 6.63
N TYR A 74 -4.15 18.49 5.71
CA TYR A 74 -2.85 18.08 5.17
C TYR A 74 -2.56 18.65 3.78
N ASP A 75 -3.39 19.59 3.30
CA ASP A 75 -3.25 20.25 1.99
C ASP A 75 -3.19 19.25 0.81
N ILE A 76 -3.98 18.17 0.91
CA ILE A 76 -4.11 17.14 -0.13
C ILE A 76 -5.41 17.37 -0.91
N SER A 77 -5.38 17.16 -2.23
CA SER A 77 -6.56 17.19 -3.07
C SER A 77 -7.55 16.08 -2.68
N GLU A 78 -8.82 16.43 -2.41
CA GLU A 78 -9.87 15.45 -2.12
C GLU A 78 -10.00 14.40 -3.23
N ASN A 79 -9.89 14.82 -4.47
CA ASN A 79 -10.02 13.91 -5.61
C ASN A 79 -8.89 12.90 -5.65
N LEU A 80 -7.65 13.35 -5.47
CA LEU A 80 -6.48 12.47 -5.42
C LEU A 80 -6.59 11.49 -4.25
N PHE A 81 -6.86 11.99 -3.04
CA PHE A 81 -6.98 11.16 -1.85
C PHE A 81 -8.07 10.09 -2.01
N VAL A 82 -9.26 10.48 -2.49
CA VAL A 82 -10.39 9.57 -2.69
C VAL A 82 -10.09 8.54 -3.79
N ASP A 83 -9.40 8.91 -4.86
CA ASP A 83 -9.06 7.97 -5.93
C ASP A 83 -8.02 6.94 -5.42
N ILE A 84 -6.97 7.36 -4.72
CA ILE A 84 -6.00 6.43 -4.11
C ILE A 84 -6.69 5.55 -3.04
N ALA A 85 -7.50 6.12 -2.15
CA ALA A 85 -8.24 5.35 -1.15
C ALA A 85 -9.18 4.30 -1.78
N ASN A 86 -9.75 4.63 -2.93
CA ASN A 86 -10.58 3.68 -3.66
C ASN A 86 -9.76 2.55 -4.30
N LEU A 87 -8.50 2.78 -4.69
CA LEU A 87 -7.60 1.68 -5.07
C LEU A 87 -7.36 0.72 -3.89
N TYR A 88 -7.08 1.26 -2.69
CA TYR A 88 -6.97 0.47 -1.45
C TYR A 88 -8.28 -0.24 -1.07
N ASN A 89 -9.42 0.25 -1.53
CA ASN A 89 -10.73 -0.37 -1.34
C ASN A 89 -11.10 -1.38 -2.45
N GLY A 90 -10.21 -1.63 -3.42
CA GLY A 90 -10.44 -2.54 -4.54
C GLY A 90 -11.32 -1.96 -5.65
N PHE A 91 -11.50 -0.63 -5.69
CA PHE A 91 -12.21 0.04 -6.76
C PHE A 91 -11.21 0.72 -7.71
N GLY A 92 -11.52 0.76 -9.01
CA GLY A 92 -10.72 1.54 -9.97
C GLY A 92 -10.88 3.05 -9.80
N THR A 93 -9.91 3.80 -10.35
CA THR A 93 -9.99 5.27 -10.45
C THR A 93 -11.13 5.72 -11.38
N LYS A 94 -11.56 6.97 -11.25
CA LYS A 94 -12.56 7.53 -12.18
C LYS A 94 -11.92 7.71 -13.56
N LYS A 95 -12.56 7.15 -14.59
CA LYS A 95 -12.16 7.44 -15.98
C LYS A 95 -12.29 8.95 -16.24
N ASN A 96 -11.26 9.54 -16.85
CA ASN A 96 -11.18 10.98 -17.20
C ASN A 96 -10.99 11.96 -16.02
N HIS A 97 -10.47 11.53 -14.89
CA HIS A 97 -10.03 12.49 -13.88
C HIS A 97 -8.76 13.21 -14.37
N THR A 98 -8.76 14.54 -14.26
CA THR A 98 -7.58 15.35 -14.58
C THR A 98 -6.93 15.79 -13.27
N TYR A 99 -5.70 15.39 -13.06
CA TYR A 99 -4.92 15.77 -11.88
C TYR A 99 -4.14 17.06 -12.16
N THR A 100 -4.04 17.92 -11.15
CA THR A 100 -3.22 19.14 -11.22
C THR A 100 -1.74 18.79 -11.10
N LYS A 101 -0.86 19.75 -11.43
CA LYS A 101 0.59 19.59 -11.20
C LYS A 101 0.91 19.30 -9.72
N LYS A 102 0.17 19.95 -8.80
CA LYS A 102 0.31 19.72 -7.37
C LYS A 102 -0.06 18.27 -7.00
N ASP A 103 -1.18 17.76 -7.52
CA ASP A 103 -1.61 16.39 -7.27
C ASP A 103 -0.55 15.38 -7.72
N LEU A 104 0.03 15.57 -8.90
CA LEU A 104 1.05 14.66 -9.44
C LEU A 104 2.36 14.71 -8.66
N LEU A 105 2.76 15.86 -8.12
CA LEU A 105 3.89 15.95 -7.20
C LEU A 105 3.59 15.20 -5.90
N GLN A 106 2.37 15.31 -5.36
CA GLN A 106 1.95 14.54 -4.19
C GLN A 106 1.90 13.02 -4.45
N VAL A 107 1.53 12.59 -5.67
CA VAL A 107 1.63 11.19 -6.09
C VAL A 107 3.08 10.71 -6.05
N ILE A 108 4.02 11.48 -6.59
CA ILE A 108 5.45 11.14 -6.57
C ILE A 108 5.99 11.06 -5.14
N ASP A 109 5.61 12.00 -4.26
CA ASP A 109 6.00 11.96 -2.86
C ASP A 109 5.40 10.73 -2.15
N PHE A 110 4.14 10.39 -2.43
CA PHE A 110 3.49 9.17 -1.94
C PHE A 110 4.27 7.91 -2.37
N LEU A 111 4.59 7.77 -3.66
CA LEU A 111 5.33 6.63 -4.20
C LEU A 111 6.75 6.53 -3.59
N LYS A 112 7.44 7.64 -3.37
CA LYS A 112 8.72 7.65 -2.65
C LYS A 112 8.60 7.19 -1.19
N ASN A 113 7.51 7.54 -0.52
CA ASN A 113 7.24 7.06 0.84
C ASN A 113 6.97 5.55 0.86
N THR A 114 6.30 4.98 -0.17
CA THR A 114 6.19 3.52 -0.30
C THR A 114 7.55 2.86 -0.50
N HIS A 115 8.47 3.43 -1.32
CA HIS A 115 9.83 2.93 -1.48
C HIS A 115 10.59 2.91 -0.15
N HIS A 116 10.48 4.00 0.63
CA HIS A 116 11.08 4.05 1.96
C HIS A 116 10.53 2.94 2.87
N TYR A 117 9.22 2.75 2.90
CA TYR A 117 8.56 1.70 3.67
C TYR A 117 9.04 0.30 3.27
N TYR A 118 9.13 0.00 1.96
CA TYR A 118 9.61 -1.30 1.50
C TYR A 118 11.06 -1.58 1.92
N ARG A 119 11.94 -0.59 1.81
CA ARG A 119 13.37 -0.74 2.14
C ARG A 119 13.64 -0.75 3.63
N SER A 120 12.95 0.08 4.41
CA SER A 120 13.28 0.35 5.81
C SER A 120 12.48 -0.48 6.80
N ASP A 121 11.24 -0.88 6.45
CA ASP A 121 10.35 -1.61 7.33
C ASP A 121 10.11 -3.05 6.86
N MET A 122 9.56 -3.22 5.65
CA MET A 122 9.07 -4.52 5.20
C MET A 122 10.19 -5.52 4.91
N TYR A 123 11.22 -5.11 4.18
CA TYR A 123 12.33 -6.00 3.87
C TYR A 123 13.07 -6.48 5.13
N PRO A 124 13.50 -5.60 6.06
CA PRO A 124 14.12 -6.03 7.30
C PRO A 124 13.21 -6.94 8.15
N GLN A 125 11.92 -6.64 8.23
CA GLN A 125 10.96 -7.43 9.00
C GLN A 125 10.78 -8.84 8.43
N ILE A 126 10.60 -8.97 7.12
CA ILE A 126 10.44 -10.27 6.47
C ILE A 126 11.74 -11.08 6.61
N ASN A 127 12.89 -10.48 6.37
CA ASN A 127 14.20 -11.14 6.57
C ASN A 127 14.38 -11.61 8.01
N PHE A 128 14.01 -10.80 8.98
CA PHE A 128 14.06 -11.19 10.39
C PHE A 128 13.21 -12.45 10.65
N TYR A 129 12.00 -12.52 10.14
CA TYR A 129 11.16 -13.72 10.33
C TYR A 129 11.68 -14.95 9.61
N ILE A 130 12.23 -14.80 8.40
CA ILE A 130 12.85 -15.91 7.68
C ILE A 130 14.09 -16.42 8.45
N HIS A 131 14.93 -15.51 8.93
CA HIS A 131 16.13 -15.85 9.69
C HIS A 131 15.80 -16.56 11.01
N GLN A 132 14.81 -16.06 11.77
CA GLN A 132 14.34 -16.73 12.99
C GLN A 132 13.78 -18.14 12.71
N LEU A 133 13.07 -18.33 11.60
CA LEU A 133 12.62 -19.68 11.21
C LEU A 133 13.80 -20.59 10.90
N GLN A 134 14.85 -20.10 10.24
CA GLN A 134 16.04 -20.90 9.95
C GLN A 134 16.82 -21.27 11.20
N GLU A 135 16.94 -20.35 12.17
CA GLU A 135 17.61 -20.65 13.44
C GLU A 135 16.91 -21.78 14.20
N ASN A 136 15.57 -21.77 14.18
CA ASN A 136 14.77 -22.78 14.84
C ASN A 136 14.69 -24.10 14.04
N HIS A 137 14.81 -24.03 12.71
CA HIS A 137 14.63 -25.13 11.76
C HIS A 137 15.71 -25.08 10.67
N PRO A 138 16.89 -25.66 10.87
CA PRO A 138 18.03 -25.53 9.97
C PRO A 138 17.91 -26.36 8.68
N GLU A 139 16.70 -26.62 8.20
CA GLU A 139 16.43 -27.34 6.96
C GLU A 139 16.93 -26.57 5.73
N VAL A 140 17.30 -27.34 4.70
CA VAL A 140 17.83 -26.77 3.44
C VAL A 140 16.81 -25.90 2.74
N GLU A 141 15.54 -26.26 2.83
CA GLU A 141 14.43 -25.57 2.19
C GLU A 141 14.29 -24.12 2.67
N LEU A 142 14.45 -23.85 3.97
CA LEU A 142 14.37 -22.50 4.51
C LEU A 142 15.55 -21.62 4.06
N ARG A 143 16.75 -22.20 3.89
CA ARG A 143 17.89 -21.47 3.32
C ARG A 143 17.68 -21.10 1.87
N LEU A 144 17.00 -21.94 1.09
CA LEU A 144 16.62 -21.62 -0.28
C LEU A 144 15.57 -20.51 -0.33
N ILE A 145 14.63 -20.47 0.62
CA ILE A 145 13.63 -19.40 0.76
C ILE A 145 14.30 -18.06 1.06
N GLU A 146 15.25 -18.02 2.00
CA GLU A 146 16.00 -16.80 2.31
C GLU A 146 16.77 -16.29 1.08
N LYS A 147 17.49 -17.20 0.41
CA LYS A 147 18.21 -16.85 -0.81
C LYS A 147 17.28 -16.29 -1.88
N PHE A 148 16.14 -16.96 -2.13
CA PHE A 148 15.15 -16.51 -3.10
C PHE A 148 14.58 -15.14 -2.73
N PHE A 149 14.24 -14.91 -1.46
CA PHE A 149 13.72 -13.63 -1.00
C PHE A 149 14.74 -12.49 -1.16
N ASN A 150 16.01 -12.75 -0.86
CA ASN A 150 17.07 -11.76 -1.02
C ASN A 150 17.34 -11.43 -2.50
N GLU A 151 17.32 -12.43 -3.38
CA GLU A 151 17.45 -12.23 -4.84
C GLU A 151 16.24 -11.42 -5.36
N TYR A 152 15.03 -11.81 -4.97
CA TYR A 152 13.80 -11.07 -5.31
C TYR A 152 13.89 -9.62 -4.86
N PHE A 153 14.28 -9.36 -3.61
CA PHE A 153 14.32 -7.98 -3.10
C PHE A 153 15.46 -7.16 -3.72
N THR A 154 16.52 -7.79 -4.19
CA THR A 154 17.54 -7.10 -4.99
C THR A 154 16.94 -6.55 -6.27
N GLU A 155 16.12 -7.33 -6.99
CA GLU A 155 15.43 -6.86 -8.19
C GLU A 155 14.41 -5.75 -7.88
N VAL A 156 13.64 -5.91 -6.78
CA VAL A 156 12.75 -4.84 -6.30
C VAL A 156 13.53 -3.56 -6.06
N LYS A 157 14.67 -3.65 -5.36
CA LYS A 157 15.49 -2.49 -5.07
C LYS A 157 16.02 -1.81 -6.33
N GLU A 158 16.50 -2.57 -7.30
CA GLU A 158 16.97 -2.04 -8.59
C GLU A 158 15.85 -1.30 -9.34
N HIS A 159 14.63 -1.83 -9.30
CA HIS A 159 13.45 -1.18 -9.86
C HIS A 159 13.12 0.14 -9.14
N LEU A 160 13.04 0.13 -7.82
CA LEU A 160 12.78 1.33 -7.04
C LEU A 160 13.90 2.38 -7.18
N ASP A 161 15.17 1.98 -7.30
CA ASP A 161 16.30 2.87 -7.54
C ASP A 161 16.16 3.53 -8.94
N TYR A 162 15.74 2.78 -9.96
CA TYR A 162 15.46 3.33 -11.28
C TYR A 162 14.34 4.40 -11.25
N GLU A 163 13.29 4.17 -10.50
CA GLU A 163 12.19 5.13 -10.34
C GLU A 163 12.64 6.39 -9.62
N ASP A 164 13.34 6.23 -8.50
CA ASP A 164 13.84 7.35 -7.70
C ASP A 164 14.87 8.22 -8.45
N ASP A 165 15.74 7.58 -9.25
CA ASP A 165 16.87 8.25 -9.89
C ASP A 165 16.56 8.75 -11.31
N ILE A 166 15.62 8.11 -12.02
CA ILE A 166 15.33 8.41 -13.44
C ILE A 166 13.87 8.83 -13.64
N ALA A 167 12.91 7.98 -13.30
CA ALA A 167 11.52 8.21 -13.67
C ALA A 167 10.90 9.40 -12.92
N PHE A 168 10.98 9.43 -11.58
CA PHE A 168 10.40 10.52 -10.80
C PHE A 168 11.07 11.87 -11.06
N PRO A 169 12.41 11.99 -11.19
CA PRO A 169 13.05 13.23 -11.65
C PRO A 169 12.55 13.71 -13.01
N TYR A 170 12.33 12.79 -13.97
CA TYR A 170 11.74 13.14 -15.25
C TYR A 170 10.34 13.74 -15.10
N PHE A 171 9.42 13.06 -14.36
CA PHE A 171 8.08 13.59 -14.14
C PHE A 171 8.11 14.94 -13.40
N ILE A 172 8.96 15.11 -12.40
CA ILE A 172 9.14 16.38 -11.69
C ILE A 172 9.58 17.49 -12.66
N LYS A 173 10.52 17.20 -13.55
CA LYS A 173 10.96 18.15 -14.57
C LYS A 173 9.85 18.48 -15.56
N LEU A 174 9.13 17.47 -16.05
CA LEU A 174 7.98 17.63 -16.94
C LEU A 174 6.88 18.53 -16.31
N LEU A 175 6.66 18.42 -15.00
CA LEU A 175 5.68 19.23 -14.26
C LEU A 175 6.15 20.66 -14.00
N LYS A 176 7.45 20.91 -13.82
CA LYS A 176 8.01 22.25 -13.51
C LYS A 176 8.20 23.12 -14.77
N GLU A 177 8.66 22.52 -15.83
CA GLU A 177 8.93 23.22 -17.06
C GLU A 177 7.68 23.27 -17.94
N ASN A 178 7.28 24.47 -18.38
CA ASN A 178 6.28 24.61 -19.43
C ASN A 178 6.90 24.13 -20.75
N SER A 179 6.96 22.80 -20.93
CA SER A 179 7.26 22.15 -22.23
C SER A 179 8.59 22.54 -22.89
N SER A 180 9.74 22.38 -22.23
CA SER A 180 11.01 22.38 -22.96
C SER A 180 11.22 21.04 -23.67
N ASN A 181 11.49 21.07 -24.98
CA ASN A 181 11.73 19.87 -25.80
C ASN A 181 12.93 19.03 -25.30
N GLU A 182 13.89 19.64 -24.59
CA GLU A 182 15.08 18.95 -24.07
C GLU A 182 14.85 17.81 -23.10
N ALA A 183 13.79 17.89 -22.26
CA ALA A 183 13.49 16.81 -21.33
C ALA A 183 12.92 15.56 -22.02
N ARG A 184 12.27 15.76 -23.16
CA ARG A 184 11.58 14.73 -23.95
C ARG A 184 12.49 13.93 -24.88
N GLU A 185 13.65 14.46 -25.22
CA GLU A 185 14.62 13.77 -26.09
C GLU A 185 15.35 12.62 -25.37
N LEU A 186 15.31 12.58 -24.03
CA LEU A 186 16.08 11.64 -23.22
C LEU A 186 15.24 10.58 -22.54
N TYR A 187 13.93 10.79 -22.34
CA TYR A 187 13.04 9.86 -21.62
C TYR A 187 11.57 10.19 -21.88
N SER A 188 10.66 9.21 -21.72
CA SER A 188 9.22 9.41 -21.92
C SER A 188 8.38 8.54 -20.94
N SER A 189 7.12 8.97 -20.71
CA SER A 189 6.16 8.18 -19.95
C SER A 189 5.89 6.80 -20.56
N LYS A 190 6.11 6.65 -21.87
CA LYS A 190 6.01 5.36 -22.56
C LYS A 190 7.18 4.44 -22.20
N GLU A 191 8.41 4.95 -22.16
CA GLU A 191 9.58 4.18 -21.73
C GLU A 191 9.43 3.71 -20.29
N TYR A 192 8.90 4.57 -19.42
CA TYR A 192 8.59 4.17 -18.04
C TYR A 192 7.60 3.01 -18.00
N SER A 193 6.50 3.08 -18.74
CA SER A 193 5.52 2.00 -18.83
C SER A 193 6.10 0.68 -19.36
N GLU A 194 7.10 0.73 -20.24
CA GLU A 194 7.76 -0.45 -20.79
C GLU A 194 8.76 -1.09 -19.80
N HIS A 195 9.25 -0.33 -18.82
CA HIS A 195 10.13 -0.82 -17.75
C HIS A 195 9.39 -1.46 -16.57
N HIS A 196 8.07 -1.34 -16.52
CA HIS A 196 7.26 -1.96 -15.47
C HIS A 196 7.38 -3.50 -15.54
N THR A 197 7.94 -4.10 -14.50
CA THR A 197 8.13 -5.57 -14.40
C THR A 197 7.14 -6.13 -13.39
N ASP A 198 6.65 -7.35 -13.64
CA ASP A 198 5.72 -8.08 -12.75
C ASP A 198 6.43 -8.54 -11.46
N ILE A 199 6.84 -7.60 -10.62
CA ILE A 199 7.51 -7.85 -9.34
C ILE A 199 6.62 -8.67 -8.41
N GLU A 200 5.31 -8.45 -8.44
CA GLU A 200 4.33 -9.13 -7.61
C GLU A 200 4.24 -10.64 -7.87
N LEU A 201 4.48 -11.10 -9.12
CA LEU A 201 4.41 -12.52 -9.47
C LEU A 201 5.44 -13.35 -8.71
N LYS A 202 6.67 -12.86 -8.56
CA LYS A 202 7.72 -13.57 -7.83
C LYS A 202 7.40 -13.68 -6.34
N LEU A 203 6.79 -12.66 -5.75
CA LEU A 203 6.37 -12.70 -4.35
C LEU A 203 5.21 -13.68 -4.14
N HIS A 204 4.30 -13.75 -5.10
CA HIS A 204 3.24 -14.76 -5.12
C HIS A 204 3.81 -16.19 -5.16
N ASP A 205 4.81 -16.44 -5.98
CA ASP A 205 5.50 -17.73 -6.08
C ASP A 205 6.19 -18.10 -4.77
N LEU A 206 6.86 -17.15 -4.11
CA LEU A 206 7.47 -17.36 -2.79
C LEU A 206 6.44 -17.79 -1.75
N LYS A 207 5.29 -17.10 -1.66
CA LYS A 207 4.21 -17.48 -0.76
C LYS A 207 3.67 -18.88 -1.05
N ASN A 208 3.51 -19.21 -2.33
CA ASN A 208 3.09 -20.55 -2.75
C ASN A 208 4.08 -21.63 -2.34
N LEU A 209 5.39 -21.38 -2.50
CA LEU A 209 6.45 -22.30 -2.04
C LEU A 209 6.37 -22.53 -0.54
N LEU A 210 6.27 -21.47 0.25
CA LEU A 210 6.15 -21.53 1.71
C LEU A 210 4.90 -22.29 2.16
N LEU A 211 3.76 -22.05 1.52
CA LEU A 211 2.48 -22.67 1.90
C LEU A 211 2.41 -24.16 1.53
N LYS A 212 2.97 -24.54 0.37
CA LYS A 212 2.75 -25.87 -0.21
C LYS A 212 3.86 -26.87 0.08
N TYR A 213 5.11 -26.40 0.22
CA TYR A 213 6.28 -27.27 0.19
C TYR A 213 7.16 -27.16 1.41
N VAL A 214 7.15 -26.04 2.13
CA VAL A 214 7.98 -25.88 3.31
C VAL A 214 7.27 -26.46 4.54
N LYS A 215 7.73 -27.62 4.96
CA LYS A 215 7.23 -28.26 6.19
C LYS A 215 8.07 -27.80 7.37
N VAL A 216 7.47 -27.04 8.26
CA VAL A 216 8.03 -26.61 9.53
C VAL A 216 7.12 -27.09 10.65
N ASP A 217 7.64 -27.90 11.53
CA ASP A 217 6.91 -28.36 12.72
C ASP A 217 7.04 -27.29 13.81
N ASN A 218 5.94 -26.90 14.43
CA ASN A 218 5.87 -25.79 15.40
C ASN A 218 6.03 -24.39 14.80
N ASP A 219 6.31 -23.37 15.63
CA ASP A 219 6.51 -21.96 15.24
C ASP A 219 5.36 -21.33 14.42
N LEU A 220 4.12 -21.76 14.69
CA LEU A 220 2.94 -21.25 13.98
C LEU A 220 2.81 -19.73 14.07
N ASP A 221 3.19 -19.13 15.22
CA ASP A 221 3.12 -17.67 15.40
C ASP A 221 4.11 -16.93 14.51
N LEU A 222 5.35 -17.43 14.40
CA LEU A 222 6.38 -16.84 13.57
C LEU A 222 6.03 -16.97 12.08
N ARG A 223 5.55 -18.16 11.69
CA ARG A 223 5.09 -18.42 10.32
C ARG A 223 3.90 -17.51 9.96
N ARG A 224 2.94 -17.34 10.84
CA ARG A 224 1.80 -16.44 10.63
C ARG A 224 2.28 -14.99 10.43
N LYS A 225 3.21 -14.49 11.26
CA LYS A 225 3.78 -13.15 11.11
C LYS A 225 4.47 -12.99 9.76
N LEU A 226 5.30 -13.96 9.35
CA LEU A 226 5.92 -13.96 8.04
C LEU A 226 4.89 -13.87 6.92
N PHE A 227 3.85 -14.70 6.94
CA PHE A 227 2.81 -14.69 5.93
C PHE A 227 2.07 -13.37 5.88
N PHE A 228 1.69 -12.80 7.04
CA PHE A 228 1.02 -11.49 7.04
C PHE A 228 1.89 -10.39 6.45
N SER A 229 3.20 -10.37 6.76
CA SER A 229 4.12 -9.40 6.18
C SER A 229 4.28 -9.59 4.66
N LEU A 230 4.34 -10.84 4.17
CA LEU A 230 4.39 -11.12 2.73
C LEU A 230 3.10 -10.71 2.00
N TYR A 231 1.93 -10.92 2.61
CA TYR A 231 0.64 -10.49 2.05
C TYR A 231 0.49 -8.97 2.06
N GLU A 232 0.99 -8.30 3.10
CA GLU A 232 0.98 -6.85 3.20
C GLU A 232 1.87 -6.22 2.14
N LEU A 233 3.10 -6.72 1.99
CA LEU A 233 4.04 -6.27 0.96
C LEU A 233 3.47 -6.46 -0.45
N GLU A 234 2.96 -7.66 -0.78
CA GLU A 234 2.37 -7.94 -2.10
C GLU A 234 1.20 -7.02 -2.41
N TYR A 235 0.34 -6.81 -1.41
CA TYR A 235 -0.81 -5.93 -1.59
C TYR A 235 -0.41 -4.48 -1.84
N ASP A 236 0.55 -3.97 -1.07
CA ASP A 236 0.97 -2.58 -1.17
C ASP A 236 1.77 -2.32 -2.46
N LEU A 237 2.63 -3.26 -2.88
CA LEU A 237 3.28 -3.24 -4.19
C LEU A 237 2.25 -3.20 -5.34
N TYR A 238 1.20 -4.03 -5.26
CA TYR A 238 0.13 -4.02 -6.25
C TYR A 238 -0.60 -2.67 -6.31
N ILE A 239 -0.88 -2.03 -5.16
CA ILE A 239 -1.49 -0.69 -5.14
C ILE A 239 -0.52 0.35 -5.68
N HIS A 240 0.77 0.25 -5.37
CA HIS A 240 1.82 1.09 -5.90
C HIS A 240 1.80 1.08 -7.44
N SER A 241 1.90 -0.09 -8.05
CA SER A 241 1.81 -0.26 -9.51
C SER A 241 0.50 0.30 -10.08
N LEU A 242 -0.65 0.07 -9.41
CA LEU A 242 -1.93 0.63 -9.85
C LEU A 242 -1.95 2.17 -9.84
N ILE A 243 -1.29 2.81 -8.88
CA ILE A 243 -1.20 4.29 -8.83
C ILE A 243 -0.38 4.79 -10.00
N GLU A 244 0.73 4.15 -10.32
CA GLU A 244 1.56 4.50 -11.47
C GLU A 244 0.80 4.33 -12.79
N GLU A 245 0.21 3.18 -13.01
CA GLU A 245 -0.49 2.83 -14.23
C GLU A 245 -1.78 3.66 -14.45
N SER A 246 -2.50 3.99 -13.36
CA SER A 246 -3.80 4.65 -13.48
C SER A 246 -3.75 6.17 -13.26
N ILE A 247 -2.71 6.70 -12.63
CA ILE A 247 -2.59 8.13 -12.30
C ILE A 247 -1.35 8.76 -12.94
N LEU A 248 -0.14 8.27 -12.62
CA LEU A 248 1.11 8.95 -12.98
C LEU A 248 1.40 8.86 -14.48
N ILE A 249 1.44 7.65 -15.03
CA ILE A 249 1.76 7.39 -16.45
C ILE A 249 0.74 8.08 -17.38
N PRO A 250 -0.59 7.88 -17.21
CA PRO A 250 -1.57 8.54 -18.09
C PRO A 250 -1.50 10.06 -18.02
N SER A 251 -1.22 10.62 -16.85
CA SER A 251 -1.09 12.06 -16.66
C SER A 251 0.16 12.61 -17.39
N GLY A 252 1.28 11.89 -17.31
CA GLY A 252 2.50 12.22 -18.04
C GLY A 252 2.27 12.27 -19.55
N LEU A 253 1.65 11.22 -20.11
CA LEU A 253 1.30 11.15 -21.54
C LEU A 253 0.41 12.33 -21.99
N ILE A 254 -0.56 12.74 -21.16
CA ILE A 254 -1.41 13.91 -21.45
C ILE A 254 -0.60 15.20 -21.47
N ILE A 255 0.36 15.38 -20.55
CA ILE A 255 1.19 16.58 -20.48
C ILE A 255 2.16 16.61 -21.67
N GLU A 256 2.76 15.48 -22.00
CA GLU A 256 3.64 15.34 -23.17
C GLU A 256 2.93 15.69 -24.48
N SER A 257 1.68 15.21 -24.64
CA SER A 257 0.89 15.47 -25.86
C SER A 257 0.54 16.95 -26.06
N LYS A 258 0.25 17.68 -24.97
CA LYS A 258 -0.11 19.11 -25.01
C LYS A 258 1.07 20.03 -25.36
N GLY A 259 2.30 19.60 -25.11
CA GLY A 259 3.47 20.38 -25.48
C GLY A 259 3.96 20.16 -26.91
N ASN A 260 3.33 19.25 -27.67
CA ASN A 260 3.59 19.01 -29.08
C ASN A 260 2.56 19.71 -30.00
N ALA A 261 1.59 20.42 -29.46
CA ALA A 261 0.60 21.21 -30.17
C ALA A 261 0.90 22.70 -30.07
#